data_502db5f3d74fb183a6000c32a540b3a5
#
_entry.id   502db5f3d74fb183a6000c32a540b3a5
#
_cell.length_a   1.000
_cell.length_b   1.000
_cell.length_c   1.000
_cell.angle_alpha   90.00
_cell.angle_beta   90.00
_cell.angle_gamma   90.00
#
_symmetry.space_group_name_H-M   'P 1'
#
loop_
_entity.id
_entity.type
_entity.pdbx_description
1 polymer ?
#
loop_
_entity_poly.entity_id
_entity_poly.type
_entity_poly.pdbx_seq_one_letter_code
_entity_poly.pdbx_strand_id
1 'polypeptide(L)'
;MRWFADPTVGAVAGNAKVGNRINMITRWQALEYVTSQNLERRALAALGCITVVPGAIGAWKREALERLGGFPLDTLAEDQDLTIAMLTAGYTVLYDSSAIGWTEAPDTVEGLIKQRFRWAYGTLQCLWKYRTG
;
A
#
# COMPACT_ATOMS: atom_id res chain seq x y z
N MET A 1 18.70 0.19 7.11
CA MET A 1 17.67 -0.24 6.14
C MET A 1 18.37 -0.74 4.87
N ARG A 2 18.53 -2.07 4.76
CA ARG A 2 19.29 -2.72 3.68
C ARG A 2 18.72 -2.45 2.27
N TRP A 3 17.41 -2.30 2.15
CA TRP A 3 16.73 -2.13 0.85
C TRP A 3 17.08 -0.82 0.14
N PHE A 4 17.29 0.27 0.87
CA PHE A 4 17.62 1.57 0.30
C PHE A 4 19.10 1.78 -0.01
N ALA A 5 19.93 0.75 0.19
CA ALA A 5 21.31 0.73 -0.33
C ALA A 5 21.34 0.70 -1.86
N ASP A 6 20.29 0.12 -2.47
CA ASP A 6 20.07 0.18 -3.92
C ASP A 6 19.48 1.55 -4.28
N PRO A 7 20.15 2.34 -5.13
CA PRO A 7 19.68 3.65 -5.52
C PRO A 7 18.37 3.64 -6.32
N THR A 8 18.02 2.52 -6.94
CA THR A 8 16.80 2.36 -7.75
C THR A 8 15.56 2.15 -6.89
N VAL A 9 15.71 1.73 -5.63
CA VAL A 9 14.59 1.46 -4.72
C VAL A 9 14.02 2.76 -4.18
N GLY A 10 12.78 3.06 -4.52
CA GLY A 10 12.03 4.23 -4.04
C GLY A 10 11.15 3.95 -2.82
N ALA A 11 10.61 2.73 -2.71
CA ALA A 11 9.73 2.35 -1.61
C ALA A 11 9.79 0.85 -1.29
N VAL A 12 9.42 0.52 -0.05
CA VAL A 12 9.31 -0.87 0.42
C VAL A 12 7.98 -1.04 1.14
N ALA A 13 7.15 -1.94 0.64
CA ALA A 13 5.91 -2.36 1.29
C ALA A 13 6.19 -3.42 2.35
N GLY A 14 5.60 -3.29 3.52
CA GLY A 14 5.62 -4.33 4.55
C GLY A 14 4.35 -5.19 4.53
N ASN A 15 4.31 -6.14 5.47
CA ASN A 15 3.24 -7.10 5.67
C ASN A 15 2.29 -6.58 6.76
N ALA A 16 1.19 -5.94 6.36
CA ALA A 16 0.16 -5.48 7.28
C ALA A 16 -0.68 -6.67 7.79
N LYS A 17 -0.92 -6.70 9.08
CA LYS A 17 -1.76 -7.72 9.74
C LYS A 17 -2.82 -7.07 10.62
N VAL A 18 -3.99 -7.68 10.70
CA VAL A 18 -5.06 -7.23 11.58
C VAL A 18 -4.80 -7.68 13.02
N GLY A 19 -4.72 -6.70 13.92
CA GLY A 19 -4.48 -6.90 15.35
C GLY A 19 -5.75 -7.12 16.17
N ASN A 20 -6.84 -6.42 15.86
CA ASN A 20 -8.11 -6.43 16.59
C ASN A 20 -9.08 -7.53 16.14
N ARG A 21 -8.78 -8.80 16.39
CA ARG A 21 -9.62 -9.94 15.98
C ARG A 21 -10.74 -10.22 16.97
N ILE A 22 -11.61 -9.25 17.23
CA ILE A 22 -12.63 -9.27 18.29
C ILE A 22 -13.98 -9.84 17.86
N ASN A 23 -14.33 -9.79 16.57
CA ASN A 23 -15.61 -10.32 16.04
C ASN A 23 -15.42 -10.99 14.67
N MET A 24 -16.52 -11.47 14.07
CA MET A 24 -16.49 -12.13 12.75
C MET A 24 -15.97 -11.23 11.64
N ILE A 25 -16.33 -9.94 11.67
CA ILE A 25 -15.94 -8.96 10.64
C ILE A 25 -14.42 -8.75 10.66
N THR A 26 -13.83 -8.54 11.82
CA THR A 26 -12.40 -8.34 11.98
C THR A 26 -11.59 -9.63 11.74
N ARG A 27 -12.16 -10.81 12.08
CA ARG A 27 -11.53 -12.12 11.79
C ARG A 27 -11.51 -12.41 10.29
N TRP A 28 -12.58 -12.09 9.59
CA TRP A 28 -12.62 -12.21 8.13
C TRP A 28 -11.62 -11.28 7.44
N GLN A 29 -11.57 -10.03 7.86
CA GLN A 29 -10.56 -9.09 7.37
C GLN A 29 -9.12 -9.56 7.66
N ALA A 30 -8.90 -10.21 8.82
CA ALA A 30 -7.59 -10.79 9.13
C ALA A 30 -7.19 -11.89 8.13
N LEU A 31 -8.14 -12.72 7.71
CA LEU A 31 -7.91 -13.74 6.68
C LEU A 31 -7.67 -13.09 5.31
N GLU A 32 -8.47 -12.09 4.94
CA GLU A 32 -8.30 -11.32 3.71
C GLU A 32 -6.89 -10.67 3.65
N TYR A 33 -6.39 -10.11 4.75
CA TYR A 33 -5.06 -9.52 4.80
C TYR A 33 -3.94 -10.56 4.58
N VAL A 34 -4.12 -11.81 5.02
CA VAL A 34 -3.16 -12.89 4.72
C VAL A 34 -3.08 -13.15 3.22
N THR A 35 -4.18 -13.08 2.49
CA THR A 35 -4.20 -13.28 1.05
C THR A 35 -3.73 -12.04 0.29
N SER A 36 -4.31 -10.87 0.57
CA SER A 36 -4.03 -9.64 -0.18
C SER A 36 -2.72 -8.95 0.23
N GLN A 37 -2.41 -8.85 1.51
CA GLN A 37 -1.23 -8.12 1.99
C GLN A 37 0.04 -8.97 2.07
N ASN A 38 -0.05 -10.28 1.94
CA ASN A 38 1.10 -11.17 1.95
C ASN A 38 1.22 -11.97 0.64
N LEU A 39 0.28 -12.88 0.35
CA LEU A 39 0.43 -13.79 -0.80
C LEU A 39 0.41 -13.05 -2.13
N GLU A 40 -0.60 -12.23 -2.36
CA GLU A 40 -0.73 -11.41 -3.58
C GLU A 40 0.46 -10.47 -3.74
N ARG A 41 0.89 -9.80 -2.67
CA ARG A 41 2.05 -8.89 -2.73
C ARG A 41 3.35 -9.59 -3.05
N ARG A 42 3.56 -10.81 -2.59
CA ARG A 42 4.72 -11.61 -2.99
C ARG A 42 4.71 -11.91 -4.49
N ALA A 43 3.55 -12.24 -5.03
CA ALA A 43 3.40 -12.46 -6.47
C ALA A 43 3.66 -11.18 -7.27
N LEU A 44 3.04 -10.06 -6.88
CA LEU A 44 3.26 -8.76 -7.51
C LEU A 44 4.72 -8.28 -7.39
N ALA A 45 5.37 -8.53 -6.25
CA ALA A 45 6.79 -8.20 -6.06
C ALA A 45 7.69 -8.97 -7.03
N ALA A 46 7.41 -10.26 -7.26
CA ALA A 46 8.16 -11.08 -8.21
C ALA A 46 8.02 -10.58 -9.66
N LEU A 47 6.91 -9.91 -9.97
CA LEU A 47 6.64 -9.30 -11.29
C LEU A 47 7.05 -7.82 -11.37
N GLY A 48 7.52 -7.22 -10.28
CA GLY A 48 7.81 -5.78 -10.22
C GLY A 48 6.57 -4.88 -10.34
N CYS A 49 5.37 -5.40 -9.98
CA CYS A 49 4.07 -4.78 -10.22
C CYS A 49 3.34 -4.35 -8.94
N ILE A 50 4.07 -4.03 -7.85
CA ILE A 50 3.44 -3.52 -6.62
C ILE A 50 2.93 -2.10 -6.88
N THR A 51 1.63 -1.92 -6.88
CA THR A 51 0.96 -0.63 -7.13
C THR A 51 0.53 0.10 -5.86
N VAL A 52 0.66 -0.52 -4.69
CA VAL A 52 0.30 0.06 -3.40
C VAL A 52 1.30 -0.33 -2.32
N VAL A 53 1.95 0.64 -1.70
CA VAL A 53 2.68 0.50 -0.44
C VAL A 53 1.74 0.92 0.67
N PRO A 54 1.31 -0.02 1.57
CA PRO A 54 0.29 0.31 2.57
C PRO A 54 0.74 1.43 3.49
N GLY A 55 -0.11 2.43 3.72
CA GLY A 55 0.17 3.51 4.66
C GLY A 55 0.44 3.02 6.09
N ALA A 56 -0.13 1.86 6.49
CA ALA A 56 0.08 1.24 7.80
C ALA A 56 1.49 0.68 8.01
N ILE A 57 2.16 0.23 6.95
CA ILE A 57 3.52 -0.33 7.00
C ILE A 57 4.22 -0.15 5.65
N GLY A 58 4.75 1.02 5.44
CA GLY A 58 5.52 1.38 4.26
C GLY A 58 6.77 2.17 4.63
N ALA A 59 7.81 2.05 3.85
CA ALA A 59 9.00 2.88 3.94
C ALA A 59 9.29 3.52 2.57
N TRP A 60 9.62 4.79 2.58
CA TRP A 60 9.83 5.59 1.39
C TRP A 60 11.23 6.22 1.42
N LYS A 61 11.90 6.23 0.30
CA LYS A 61 13.19 6.89 0.16
C LYS A 61 12.98 8.40 0.19
N ARG A 62 13.63 9.07 1.14
CA ARG A 62 13.44 10.52 1.35
C ARG A 62 13.68 11.33 0.09
N GLU A 63 14.80 11.09 -0.60
CA GLU A 63 15.18 11.83 -1.80
C GLU A 63 14.17 11.65 -2.95
N ALA A 64 13.59 10.45 -3.07
CA ALA A 64 12.55 10.17 -4.05
C ALA A 64 11.24 10.88 -3.68
N LEU A 65 10.87 10.84 -2.39
CA LEU A 65 9.69 11.52 -1.87
C LEU A 65 9.77 13.05 -2.08
N GLU A 66 10.92 13.65 -1.75
CA GLU A 66 11.14 15.09 -1.95
C GLU A 66 11.11 15.47 -3.43
N ARG A 67 11.69 14.65 -4.31
CA ARG A 67 11.67 14.85 -5.77
C ARG A 67 10.24 14.82 -6.33
N LEU A 68 9.36 13.99 -5.78
CA LEU A 68 7.96 13.88 -6.21
C LEU A 68 7.02 14.88 -5.54
N GLY A 69 7.51 15.73 -4.64
CA GLY A 69 6.72 16.75 -3.95
C GLY A 69 5.95 16.27 -2.73
N GLY A 70 6.28 15.08 -2.20
CA GLY A 70 5.65 14.52 -1.02
C GLY A 70 4.42 13.64 -1.31
N PHE A 71 3.59 13.44 -0.28
CA PHE A 71 2.34 12.70 -0.44
C PHE A 71 1.30 13.55 -1.19
N PRO A 72 0.65 12.99 -2.23
CA PRO A 72 -0.43 13.69 -2.94
C PRO A 72 -1.62 13.95 -2.02
N LEU A 73 -2.27 15.11 -2.20
CA LEU A 73 -3.44 15.52 -1.42
C LEU A 73 -4.74 15.51 -2.24
N ASP A 74 -4.66 15.12 -3.48
CA ASP A 74 -5.74 15.18 -4.47
C ASP A 74 -6.47 13.84 -4.68
N THR A 75 -6.05 12.79 -3.98
CA THR A 75 -6.69 11.46 -4.04
C THR A 75 -6.99 10.93 -2.62
N LEU A 76 -8.00 10.06 -2.52
CA LEU A 76 -8.35 9.39 -1.26
C LEU A 76 -7.50 8.15 -0.93
N ALA A 77 -6.57 7.80 -1.82
CA ALA A 77 -5.61 6.72 -1.68
C ALA A 77 -4.21 7.28 -1.93
N GLU A 78 -3.75 8.15 -1.04
CA GLU A 78 -2.48 8.87 -1.12
C GLU A 78 -1.27 7.93 -1.20
N ASP A 79 -1.34 6.77 -0.54
CA ASP A 79 -0.32 5.73 -0.54
C ASP A 79 -0.23 5.02 -1.91
N GLN A 80 -1.37 4.72 -2.52
CA GLN A 80 -1.42 4.17 -3.87
C GLN A 80 -0.94 5.19 -4.92
N ASP A 81 -1.40 6.42 -4.82
CA ASP A 81 -1.01 7.51 -5.73
C ASP A 81 0.50 7.73 -5.70
N LEU A 82 1.09 7.86 -4.50
CA LEU A 82 2.54 7.99 -4.36
C LEU A 82 3.29 6.76 -4.88
N THR A 83 2.76 5.55 -4.67
CA THR A 83 3.38 4.33 -5.20
C THR A 83 3.43 4.36 -6.73
N ILE A 84 2.33 4.74 -7.38
CA ILE A 84 2.27 4.86 -8.85
C ILE A 84 3.22 5.96 -9.33
N ALA A 85 3.26 7.12 -8.65
CA ALA A 85 4.20 8.20 -8.98
C ALA A 85 5.67 7.73 -8.90
N MET A 86 6.03 6.93 -7.88
CA MET A 86 7.36 6.33 -7.75
C MET A 86 7.68 5.42 -8.94
N LEU A 87 6.76 4.52 -9.30
CA LEU A 87 6.93 3.61 -10.44
C LEU A 87 7.07 4.38 -11.76
N THR A 88 6.23 5.38 -11.99
CA THR A 88 6.27 6.23 -13.19
C THR A 88 7.57 7.03 -13.28
N ALA A 89 8.14 7.43 -12.14
CA ALA A 89 9.45 8.08 -12.07
C ALA A 89 10.64 7.12 -12.24
N GLY A 90 10.38 5.83 -12.46
CA GLY A 90 11.41 4.80 -12.71
C GLY A 90 12.00 4.17 -11.45
N TYR A 91 11.43 4.41 -10.27
CA TYR A 91 11.85 3.73 -9.05
C TYR A 91 11.25 2.32 -8.95
N THR A 92 11.98 1.44 -8.27
CA THR A 92 11.50 0.10 -7.93
C THR A 92 10.78 0.12 -6.58
N VAL A 93 9.67 -0.59 -6.49
CA VAL A 93 8.93 -0.82 -5.25
C VAL A 93 9.11 -2.28 -4.84
N LEU A 94 9.61 -2.51 -3.62
CA LEU A 94 9.89 -3.84 -3.09
C LEU A 94 8.86 -4.24 -2.02
N TYR A 95 8.85 -5.53 -1.67
CA TYR A 95 8.07 -6.07 -0.57
C TYR A 95 8.96 -6.80 0.42
N ASP A 96 8.83 -6.47 1.70
CA ASP A 96 9.50 -7.18 2.79
C ASP A 96 8.46 -7.88 3.68
N SER A 97 8.32 -9.18 3.51
CA SER A 97 7.37 -9.99 4.30
C SER A 97 7.73 -10.10 5.78
N SER A 98 8.98 -9.80 6.15
CA SER A 98 9.45 -9.82 7.54
C SER A 98 9.16 -8.51 8.27
N ALA A 99 8.92 -7.43 7.54
CA ALA A 99 8.49 -6.15 8.09
C ALA A 99 6.99 -6.21 8.42
N ILE A 100 6.65 -6.65 9.63
CA ILE A 100 5.27 -6.83 10.06
C ILE A 100 4.76 -5.57 10.76
N GLY A 101 3.61 -5.05 10.29
CA GLY A 101 2.86 -3.98 10.94
C GLY A 101 1.48 -4.46 11.37
N TRP A 102 1.12 -4.23 12.63
CA TRP A 102 -0.21 -4.52 13.13
C TRP A 102 -1.09 -3.29 12.98
N THR A 103 -2.26 -3.45 12.38
CA THR A 103 -3.24 -2.39 12.18
C THR A 103 -4.60 -2.81 12.71
N GLU A 104 -5.45 -1.84 13.02
CA GLU A 104 -6.83 -2.09 13.38
C GLU A 104 -7.71 -2.12 12.12
N ALA A 105 -8.56 -3.15 12.03
CA ALA A 105 -9.59 -3.26 10.99
C ALA A 105 -10.93 -2.74 11.53
N PRO A 106 -11.80 -2.18 10.69
CA PRO A 106 -13.17 -1.85 11.08
C PRO A 106 -13.88 -3.05 11.70
N ASP A 107 -14.51 -2.82 12.85
CA ASP A 107 -15.22 -3.86 13.61
C ASP A 107 -16.73 -3.86 13.36
N THR A 108 -17.21 -2.89 12.57
CA THR A 108 -18.62 -2.75 12.17
C THR A 108 -18.75 -2.86 10.65
N VAL A 109 -19.95 -3.29 10.20
CA VAL A 109 -20.27 -3.36 8.76
C VAL A 109 -20.21 -1.97 8.13
N GLU A 110 -20.73 -0.95 8.80
CA GLU A 110 -20.70 0.42 8.31
C GLU A 110 -19.27 0.94 8.13
N GLY A 111 -18.41 0.72 9.11
CA GLY A 111 -16.99 1.07 9.05
C GLY A 111 -16.27 0.37 7.91
N LEU A 112 -16.56 -0.93 7.72
CA LEU A 112 -16.00 -1.72 6.62
C LEU A 112 -16.44 -1.16 5.26
N ILE A 113 -17.72 -0.87 5.07
CA ILE A 113 -18.24 -0.31 3.81
C ILE A 113 -17.59 1.04 3.52
N LYS A 114 -17.49 1.94 4.51
CA LYS A 114 -16.84 3.24 4.36
C LYS A 114 -15.37 3.10 3.95
N GLN A 115 -14.63 2.19 4.57
CA GLN A 115 -13.25 1.91 4.23
C GLN A 115 -13.11 1.41 2.80
N ARG A 116 -13.93 0.41 2.39
CA ARG A 116 -13.89 -0.17 1.03
C ARG A 116 -14.29 0.83 -0.03
N PHE A 117 -15.29 1.66 0.24
CA PHE A 117 -15.67 2.76 -0.66
C PHE A 117 -14.51 3.72 -0.88
N ARG A 118 -13.83 4.15 0.21
CA ARG A 118 -12.66 5.04 0.12
C ARG A 118 -11.56 4.42 -0.72
N TRP A 119 -11.25 3.14 -0.53
CA TRP A 119 -10.21 2.45 -1.29
C TRP A 119 -10.59 2.31 -2.78
N ALA A 120 -11.80 1.86 -3.07
CA ALA A 120 -12.28 1.72 -4.44
C ALA A 120 -12.29 3.06 -5.18
N TYR A 121 -12.84 4.10 -4.53
CA TYR A 121 -12.89 5.43 -5.12
C TYR A 121 -11.50 6.04 -5.31
N GLY A 122 -10.62 5.92 -4.32
CA GLY A 122 -9.23 6.36 -4.43
C GLY A 122 -8.48 5.64 -5.55
N THR A 123 -8.69 4.33 -5.70
CA THR A 123 -8.12 3.57 -6.83
C THR A 123 -8.60 4.09 -8.18
N LEU A 124 -9.90 4.40 -8.33
CA LEU A 124 -10.44 4.99 -9.54
C LEU A 124 -9.85 6.38 -9.83
N GLN A 125 -9.66 7.20 -8.78
CA GLN A 125 -8.98 8.49 -8.93
C GLN A 125 -7.54 8.32 -9.44
N CYS A 126 -6.78 7.37 -8.88
CA CYS A 126 -5.43 7.08 -9.34
C CYS A 126 -5.41 6.58 -10.79
N LEU A 127 -6.29 5.64 -11.15
CA LEU A 127 -6.40 5.14 -12.53
C LEU A 127 -6.73 6.28 -13.52
N TRP A 128 -7.62 7.18 -13.13
CA TRP A 128 -7.96 8.34 -13.95
C TRP A 128 -6.78 9.32 -14.09
N LYS A 129 -6.07 9.58 -12.99
CA LYS A 129 -4.90 10.49 -12.94
C LYS A 129 -3.78 10.00 -13.86
N TYR A 130 -3.48 8.70 -13.84
CA TYR A 130 -2.36 8.10 -14.57
C TYR A 130 -2.75 7.43 -15.90
N ARG A 131 -3.97 7.63 -16.41
CA ARG A 131 -4.46 6.99 -17.65
C ARG A 131 -3.69 7.32 -18.92
N THR A 132 -2.92 8.39 -18.92
CA THR A 132 -2.19 8.91 -20.09
C THR A 132 -0.67 8.89 -19.91
N GLY A 133 -0.18 8.21 -18.87
CA GLY A 133 1.26 8.08 -18.55
C GLY A 133 1.90 6.84 -19.15
#